data_c3ec6ee5940012f4165b85a107af1d20
#
_entry.id   c3ec6ee5940012f4165b85a107af1d20
#
_cell.length_a   1.000
_cell.length_b   1.000
_cell.length_c   1.000
_cell.angle_alpha   90.00
_cell.angle_beta   90.00
_cell.angle_gamma   90.00
#
_symmetry.space_group_name_H-M   'P 1'
#
loop_
_entity.id
_entity.type
_entity.pdbx_description
1 polymer ?
#
loop_
_entity_poly.entity_id
_entity_poly.type
_entity_poly.pdbx_seq_one_letter_code
_entity_poly.pdbx_strand_id
1 'polypeptide(L)'
;MNNNKELKKCTDHILSLAQDIYEELGSGFKEDTLQQALAIAFREANIKYLRETHLEIFFRKESLGLFRLDFLIPAQKHKRWLLKEAIVIETKSASKLNNDAHLQLKNYLISLPKNSSEELKNIKEGILLNWKNNQDPSGEESSNGTQIELWSLKKNKFKLIHSNNPIEE
;
A
#
# COMPACT_ATOMS: atom_id res chain seq x y z
N MET A 1 4.57 -0.88 23.60
CA MET A 1 5.10 -0.43 22.30
C MET A 1 3.98 0.22 21.49
N ASN A 2 4.23 1.41 20.99
CA ASN A 2 3.25 2.12 20.19
C ASN A 2 3.20 1.50 18.78
N ASN A 3 2.14 0.76 18.48
CA ASN A 3 1.96 0.09 17.19
C ASN A 3 2.06 1.08 16.01
N ASN A 4 1.58 2.30 16.16
CA ASN A 4 1.67 3.33 15.13
C ASN A 4 3.11 3.73 14.81
N LYS A 5 4.04 3.68 15.77
CA LYS A 5 5.46 3.97 15.53
C LYS A 5 6.09 2.93 14.60
N GLU A 6 5.81 1.66 14.83
CA GLU A 6 6.35 0.57 14.02
C GLU A 6 5.73 0.56 12.60
N LEU A 7 4.42 0.83 12.49
CA LEU A 7 3.74 1.00 11.21
C LEU A 7 4.34 2.17 10.39
N LYS A 8 4.61 3.30 11.03
CA LYS A 8 5.27 4.44 10.37
C LYS A 8 6.67 4.08 9.87
N LYS A 9 7.48 3.41 10.69
CA LYS A 9 8.82 2.96 10.27
C LYS A 9 8.75 2.00 9.06
N CYS A 10 7.81 1.08 9.07
CA CYS A 10 7.58 0.17 7.95
C CYS A 10 7.18 0.96 6.69
N THR A 11 6.24 1.88 6.82
CA THR A 11 5.76 2.74 5.72
C THR A 11 6.90 3.59 5.13
N ASP A 12 7.72 4.20 5.98
CA ASP A 12 8.88 5.00 5.54
C ASP A 12 9.94 4.15 4.83
N HIS A 13 10.12 2.91 5.27
CA HIS A 13 11.01 1.97 4.58
C HIS A 13 10.49 1.60 3.20
N ILE A 14 9.19 1.31 3.09
CA ILE A 14 8.54 1.03 1.79
C ILE A 14 8.64 2.25 0.87
N LEU A 15 8.42 3.45 1.40
CA LEU A 15 8.60 4.70 0.65
C LEU A 15 10.02 4.84 0.11
N SER A 16 11.03 4.57 0.93
CA SER A 16 12.44 4.62 0.51
C SER A 16 12.71 3.67 -0.66
N LEU A 17 12.19 2.44 -0.62
CA LEU A 17 12.32 1.49 -1.72
C LEU A 17 11.60 1.96 -2.99
N ALA A 18 10.42 2.53 -2.84
CA ALA A 18 9.65 3.09 -3.95
C ALA A 18 10.34 4.31 -4.59
N GLN A 19 10.99 5.15 -3.78
CA GLN A 19 11.80 6.27 -4.25
C GLN A 19 13.00 5.81 -5.06
N ASP A 20 13.71 4.80 -4.60
CA ASP A 20 14.83 4.20 -5.33
C ASP A 20 14.39 3.68 -6.70
N ILE A 21 13.23 3.04 -6.77
CA ILE A 21 12.64 2.58 -8.04
C ILE A 21 12.35 3.76 -8.97
N TYR A 22 11.76 4.82 -8.44
CA TYR A 22 11.44 6.01 -9.23
C TYR A 22 12.69 6.71 -9.75
N GLU A 23 13.73 6.82 -8.93
CA GLU A 23 15.02 7.41 -9.33
C GLU A 23 15.70 6.60 -10.43
N GLU A 24 15.57 5.28 -10.38
CA GLU A 24 16.23 4.38 -11.33
C GLU A 24 15.47 4.24 -12.64
N LEU A 25 14.13 4.13 -12.59
CA LEU A 25 13.28 3.88 -13.75
C LEU A 25 12.64 5.16 -14.33
N GLY A 26 12.37 6.15 -13.49
CA GLY A 26 11.65 7.37 -13.90
C GLY A 26 10.13 7.15 -14.00
N SER A 27 9.46 8.16 -14.56
CA SER A 27 8.01 8.13 -14.78
C SER A 27 7.65 7.45 -16.10
N GLY A 28 6.37 7.08 -16.27
CA GLY A 28 5.82 6.59 -17.54
C GLY A 28 5.76 5.07 -17.66
N PHE A 29 6.29 4.33 -16.71
CA PHE A 29 6.12 2.89 -16.68
C PHE A 29 4.71 2.49 -16.22
N LYS A 30 4.24 1.35 -16.73
CA LYS A 30 2.97 0.76 -16.30
C LYS A 30 3.06 0.31 -14.84
N GLU A 31 1.92 0.35 -14.15
CA GLU A 31 1.80 -0.07 -12.76
C GLU A 31 2.37 -1.46 -12.49
N ASP A 32 2.07 -2.45 -13.36
CA ASP A 32 2.60 -3.81 -13.21
C ASP A 32 4.15 -3.86 -13.25
N THR A 33 4.79 -3.08 -14.10
CA THR A 33 6.26 -2.98 -14.16
C THR A 33 6.83 -2.45 -12.85
N LEU A 34 6.21 -1.42 -12.29
CA LEU A 34 6.62 -0.83 -11.01
C LEU A 34 6.38 -1.79 -9.85
N GLN A 35 5.29 -2.56 -9.87
CA GLN A 35 5.03 -3.62 -8.90
C GLN A 35 6.09 -4.73 -8.95
N GLN A 36 6.53 -5.13 -10.13
CA GLN A 36 7.62 -6.12 -10.27
C GLN A 36 8.93 -5.58 -9.68
N ALA A 37 9.25 -4.31 -9.93
CA ALA A 37 10.42 -3.66 -9.32
C ALA A 37 10.31 -3.61 -7.78
N LEU A 38 9.13 -3.30 -7.25
CA LEU A 38 8.88 -3.28 -5.80
C LEU A 38 9.05 -4.69 -5.19
N ALA A 39 8.59 -5.73 -5.87
CA ALA A 39 8.79 -7.10 -5.43
C ALA A 39 10.29 -7.47 -5.34
N ILE A 40 11.09 -7.04 -6.30
CA ILE A 40 12.56 -7.20 -6.26
C ILE A 40 13.13 -6.47 -5.06
N ALA A 41 12.77 -5.20 -4.86
CA ALA A 41 13.25 -4.39 -3.75
C ALA A 41 12.90 -4.99 -2.39
N PHE A 42 11.69 -5.57 -2.24
CA PHE A 42 11.31 -6.28 -1.02
C PHE A 42 12.20 -7.49 -0.74
N ARG A 43 12.52 -8.29 -1.76
CA ARG A 43 13.42 -9.44 -1.59
C ARG A 43 14.81 -9.00 -1.17
N GLU A 44 15.35 -7.96 -1.79
CA GLU A 44 16.68 -7.41 -1.45
C GLU A 44 16.71 -6.84 -0.04
N ALA A 45 15.61 -6.23 0.40
CA ALA A 45 15.46 -5.68 1.75
C ALA A 45 15.10 -6.74 2.81
N ASN A 46 14.96 -8.02 2.44
CA ASN A 46 14.49 -9.10 3.31
C ASN A 46 13.10 -8.85 3.92
N ILE A 47 12.21 -8.26 3.16
CA ILE A 47 10.80 -8.07 3.52
C ILE A 47 9.99 -9.21 2.91
N LYS A 48 9.31 -9.98 3.76
CA LYS A 48 8.35 -11.00 3.30
C LYS A 48 7.12 -10.32 2.75
N TYR A 49 6.63 -10.80 1.61
CA TYR A 49 5.45 -10.27 0.95
C TYR A 49 4.71 -11.36 0.17
N LEU A 50 3.44 -11.12 -0.09
CA LEU A 50 2.62 -11.87 -1.02
C LEU A 50 2.11 -10.91 -2.09
N ARG A 51 2.07 -11.36 -3.34
CA ARG A 51 1.48 -10.62 -4.47
C ARG A 51 0.16 -11.24 -4.88
N GLU A 52 -0.73 -10.40 -5.37
CA GLU A 52 -1.99 -10.81 -6.00
C GLU A 52 -2.83 -11.72 -5.10
N THR A 53 -2.78 -11.49 -3.79
CA THR A 53 -3.60 -12.22 -2.82
C THR A 53 -5.08 -11.94 -3.10
N HIS A 54 -5.86 -13.00 -3.24
CA HIS A 54 -7.29 -12.86 -3.46
C HIS A 54 -8.03 -12.54 -2.17
N LEU A 55 -8.96 -11.62 -2.29
CA LEU A 55 -9.95 -11.31 -1.27
C LEU A 55 -11.34 -11.53 -1.88
N GLU A 56 -12.25 -12.10 -1.11
CA GLU A 56 -13.63 -12.31 -1.53
C GLU A 56 -14.53 -11.23 -0.94
N ILE A 57 -15.40 -10.65 -1.76
CA ILE A 57 -16.37 -9.66 -1.33
C ILE A 57 -17.73 -10.30 -1.23
N PHE A 58 -18.43 -10.05 -0.13
CA PHE A 58 -19.72 -10.64 0.18
C PHE A 58 -20.81 -9.57 0.29
N PHE A 59 -22.00 -9.94 -0.17
CA PHE A 59 -23.25 -9.26 0.13
C PHE A 59 -24.24 -10.27 0.69
N ARG A 60 -24.72 -10.05 1.91
CA ARG A 60 -25.65 -10.95 2.61
C ARG A 60 -25.23 -12.42 2.57
N LYS A 61 -23.94 -12.70 2.83
CA LYS A 61 -23.30 -14.02 2.80
C LYS A 61 -23.14 -14.64 1.39
N GLU A 62 -23.55 -13.96 0.35
CA GLU A 62 -23.34 -14.37 -1.04
C GLU A 62 -22.05 -13.72 -1.58
N SER A 63 -21.21 -14.53 -2.21
CA SER A 63 -20.00 -14.03 -2.84
C SER A 63 -20.31 -13.20 -4.08
N LEU A 64 -19.74 -11.99 -4.15
CA LEU A 64 -19.79 -11.15 -5.34
C LEU A 64 -18.59 -11.36 -6.28
N GLY A 65 -17.61 -12.15 -5.86
CA GLY A 65 -16.44 -12.48 -6.63
C GLY A 65 -15.12 -12.27 -5.88
N LEU A 66 -14.03 -12.58 -6.57
CA LEU A 66 -12.68 -12.45 -6.08
C LEU A 66 -12.05 -11.16 -6.61
N PHE A 67 -11.41 -10.42 -5.71
CA PHE A 67 -10.61 -9.24 -6.02
C PHE A 67 -9.16 -9.54 -5.66
N ARG A 68 -8.21 -8.87 -6.30
CA ARG A 68 -6.79 -9.05 -6.04
C ARG A 68 -6.24 -7.84 -5.32
N LEU A 69 -5.55 -8.10 -4.21
CA LEU A 69 -4.69 -7.12 -3.56
C LEU A 69 -3.34 -7.09 -4.29
N ASP A 70 -2.76 -5.92 -4.50
CA ASP A 70 -1.45 -5.84 -5.16
C ASP A 70 -0.36 -6.50 -4.32
N PHE A 71 -0.26 -6.10 -3.05
CA PHE A 71 0.64 -6.70 -2.08
C PHE A 71 -0.02 -6.89 -0.72
N LEU A 72 0.41 -7.94 -0.05
CA LEU A 72 0.17 -8.16 1.36
C LEU A 72 1.51 -8.35 2.06
N ILE A 73 1.77 -7.56 3.09
CA ILE A 73 2.93 -7.70 3.95
C ILE A 73 2.50 -8.43 5.20
N PRO A 74 2.91 -9.71 5.39
CA PRO A 74 2.54 -10.48 6.58
C PRO A 74 3.11 -9.88 7.86
N ALA A 75 2.50 -10.23 8.98
CA ALA A 75 3.09 -9.98 10.29
C ALA A 75 4.51 -10.56 10.33
N GLN A 76 5.48 -9.75 10.67
CA GLN A 76 6.89 -10.16 10.66
C GLN A 76 7.75 -9.23 11.51
N LYS A 77 8.87 -9.78 11.97
CA LYS A 77 9.94 -9.01 12.60
C LYS A 77 11.04 -8.73 11.56
N HIS A 78 11.18 -7.47 11.22
CA HIS A 78 12.28 -6.97 10.40
C HIS A 78 13.32 -6.27 11.30
N LYS A 79 14.58 -6.17 10.87
CA LYS A 79 15.63 -5.48 11.64
C LYS A 79 15.33 -4.00 11.93
N ARG A 80 14.49 -3.36 11.12
CA ARG A 80 14.15 -1.92 11.22
C ARG A 80 12.80 -1.65 11.89
N TRP A 81 11.88 -2.64 11.90
CA TRP A 81 10.52 -2.47 12.39
C TRP A 81 9.88 -3.82 12.72
N LEU A 82 8.74 -3.76 13.41
CA LEU A 82 7.94 -4.94 13.77
C LEU A 82 6.48 -4.72 13.33
N LEU A 83 5.97 -5.61 12.47
CA LEU A 83 4.54 -5.71 12.19
C LEU A 83 3.93 -6.85 13.00
N LYS A 84 2.98 -6.51 13.87
CA LYS A 84 2.22 -7.50 14.65
C LYS A 84 1.09 -8.11 13.86
N GLU A 85 0.51 -7.34 12.94
CA GLU A 85 -0.56 -7.75 12.04
C GLU A 85 -0.14 -7.47 10.60
N ALA A 86 -0.69 -8.23 9.66
CA ALA A 86 -0.47 -7.99 8.24
C ALA A 86 -1.05 -6.63 7.81
N ILE A 87 -0.47 -6.04 6.78
CA ILE A 87 -0.97 -4.85 6.11
C ILE A 87 -1.11 -5.10 4.61
N VAL A 88 -1.99 -4.37 3.95
CA VAL A 88 -2.12 -4.40 2.50
C VAL A 88 -1.46 -3.18 1.86
N ILE A 89 -0.99 -3.34 0.64
CA ILE A 89 -0.48 -2.23 -0.18
C ILE A 89 -1.22 -2.26 -1.51
N GLU A 90 -1.86 -1.15 -1.83
CA GLU A 90 -2.41 -0.85 -3.15
C GLU A 90 -1.51 0.15 -3.84
N THR A 91 -1.12 -0.15 -5.06
CA THR A 91 -0.23 0.67 -5.86
C THR A 91 -0.98 1.39 -6.95
N LYS A 92 -0.51 2.56 -7.32
CA LYS A 92 -1.02 3.37 -8.42
C LYS A 92 0.15 3.95 -9.22
N SER A 93 -0.12 4.20 -10.49
CA SER A 93 0.74 4.99 -11.37
C SER A 93 -0.12 6.10 -11.99
N ALA A 94 -0.30 7.17 -11.22
CA ALA A 94 -1.20 8.26 -11.54
C ALA A 94 -0.56 9.61 -11.22
N SER A 95 -1.14 10.69 -11.72
CA SER A 95 -0.65 12.05 -11.40
C SER A 95 -0.73 12.36 -9.89
N LYS A 96 -1.75 11.85 -9.23
CA LYS A 96 -1.94 11.92 -7.77
C LYS A 96 -2.88 10.82 -7.29
N LEU A 97 -2.84 10.51 -5.99
CA LEU A 97 -3.88 9.70 -5.35
C LEU A 97 -5.18 10.49 -5.31
N ASN A 98 -6.27 9.84 -5.70
CA ASN A 98 -7.61 10.42 -5.76
C ASN A 98 -8.57 9.71 -4.81
N ASN A 99 -9.80 10.23 -4.73
CA ASN A 99 -10.85 9.66 -3.87
C ASN A 99 -11.19 8.21 -4.23
N ASP A 100 -11.09 7.81 -5.49
CA ASP A 100 -11.38 6.43 -5.91
C ASP A 100 -10.35 5.46 -5.32
N ALA A 101 -9.07 5.83 -5.27
CA ALA A 101 -8.03 5.04 -4.61
C ALA A 101 -8.29 4.89 -3.11
N HIS A 102 -8.68 5.97 -2.44
CA HIS A 102 -9.04 5.96 -1.02
C HIS A 102 -10.26 5.07 -0.74
N LEU A 103 -11.29 5.17 -1.55
CA LEU A 103 -12.50 4.33 -1.44
C LEU A 103 -12.19 2.85 -1.70
N GLN A 104 -11.36 2.56 -2.68
CA GLN A 104 -10.93 1.19 -2.98
C GLN A 104 -10.24 0.56 -1.77
N LEU A 105 -9.25 1.23 -1.18
CA LEU A 105 -8.57 0.73 0.01
C LEU A 105 -9.52 0.57 1.18
N LYS A 106 -10.37 1.56 1.45
CA LYS A 106 -11.38 1.48 2.50
C LYS A 106 -12.30 0.27 2.33
N ASN A 107 -12.79 0.03 1.11
CA ASN A 107 -13.68 -1.09 0.82
C ASN A 107 -12.97 -2.45 1.02
N TYR A 108 -11.70 -2.55 0.66
CA TYR A 108 -10.90 -3.74 0.94
C TYR A 108 -10.76 -3.98 2.44
N LEU A 109 -10.41 -2.95 3.21
CA LEU A 109 -10.28 -3.07 4.66
C LEU A 109 -11.60 -3.44 5.36
N ILE A 110 -12.74 -2.99 4.83
CA ILE A 110 -14.08 -3.42 5.31
C ILE A 110 -14.33 -4.90 5.00
N SER A 111 -13.89 -5.37 3.85
CA SER A 111 -14.21 -6.71 3.33
C SER A 111 -13.28 -7.80 3.88
N LEU A 112 -12.04 -7.47 4.18
CA LEU A 112 -11.01 -8.42 4.64
C LEU A 112 -11.44 -9.25 5.87
N PRO A 113 -12.05 -8.67 6.94
CA PRO A 113 -12.47 -9.45 8.10
C PRO A 113 -13.56 -10.48 7.83
N LYS A 114 -14.25 -10.38 6.71
CA LYS A 114 -15.31 -11.31 6.31
C LYS A 114 -14.77 -12.56 5.59
N ASN A 115 -13.48 -12.58 5.28
CA ASN A 115 -12.83 -13.71 4.66
C ASN A 115 -12.48 -14.78 5.70
N SER A 116 -12.40 -16.05 5.30
CA SER A 116 -12.12 -17.16 6.18
C SER A 116 -10.64 -17.28 6.58
N SER A 117 -9.74 -16.67 5.83
CA SER A 117 -8.31 -16.72 6.11
C SER A 117 -7.96 -15.96 7.39
N GLU A 118 -7.27 -16.63 8.31
CA GLU A 118 -6.80 -16.00 9.55
C GLU A 118 -5.85 -14.82 9.28
N GLU A 119 -5.07 -14.90 8.22
CA GLU A 119 -4.15 -13.82 7.82
C GLU A 119 -4.88 -12.55 7.40
N LEU A 120 -6.03 -12.68 6.74
CA LEU A 120 -6.82 -11.56 6.25
C LEU A 120 -7.71 -10.91 7.32
N LYS A 121 -8.20 -11.71 8.28
CA LYS A 121 -9.20 -11.25 9.26
C LYS A 121 -8.76 -10.09 10.14
N ASN A 122 -7.49 -10.02 10.46
CA ASN A 122 -6.94 -9.05 11.42
C ASN A 122 -6.35 -7.80 10.75
N ILE A 123 -6.40 -7.71 9.43
CA ILE A 123 -5.88 -6.55 8.69
C ILE A 123 -6.78 -5.35 8.91
N LYS A 124 -6.20 -4.28 9.46
CA LYS A 124 -6.88 -3.01 9.74
C LYS A 124 -6.19 -1.81 9.11
N GLU A 125 -4.98 -2.00 8.65
CA GLU A 125 -4.16 -0.96 8.06
C GLU A 125 -3.80 -1.31 6.61
N GLY A 126 -3.73 -0.27 5.78
CA GLY A 126 -3.32 -0.38 4.40
C GLY A 126 -2.55 0.84 3.94
N ILE A 127 -1.71 0.61 2.96
CA ILE A 127 -0.89 1.62 2.31
C ILE A 127 -1.40 1.85 0.90
N LEU A 128 -1.55 3.13 0.53
CA LEU A 128 -1.62 3.57 -0.85
C LEU A 128 -0.24 4.08 -1.26
N LEU A 129 0.31 3.51 -2.32
CA LEU A 129 1.60 3.88 -2.88
C LEU A 129 1.40 4.31 -4.33
N ASN A 130 1.79 5.52 -4.65
CA ASN A 130 1.70 6.06 -6.01
C ASN A 130 3.06 6.47 -6.54
N TRP A 131 3.42 5.98 -7.71
CA TRP A 131 4.50 6.54 -8.52
C TRP A 131 3.88 7.56 -9.47
N LYS A 132 4.21 8.82 -9.28
CA LYS A 132 3.61 9.91 -10.07
C LYS A 132 3.92 9.72 -11.54
N ASN A 133 2.90 9.65 -12.35
CA ASN A 133 3.00 9.58 -13.78
C ASN A 133 2.81 11.00 -14.36
N ASN A 134 3.92 11.67 -14.60
CA ASN A 134 3.92 12.95 -15.28
C ASN A 134 3.95 12.68 -16.79
N GLN A 135 2.87 13.03 -17.48
CA GLN A 135 2.76 12.84 -18.92
C GLN A 135 3.54 13.90 -19.72
N ASP A 136 4.16 14.85 -19.06
CA ASP A 136 4.99 15.87 -19.72
C ASP A 136 6.44 15.39 -19.83
N PRO A 137 6.91 14.99 -21.03
CA PRO A 137 8.28 14.54 -21.21
C PRO A 137 9.32 15.66 -21.08
N SER A 138 8.89 16.94 -21.08
CA SER A 138 9.75 18.11 -20.84
C SER A 138 9.71 18.56 -19.36
N GLY A 139 8.87 17.92 -18.52
CA GLY A 139 8.65 18.30 -17.14
C GLY A 139 9.90 18.15 -16.31
N GLU A 140 10.26 19.20 -15.58
CA GLU A 140 11.22 19.11 -14.50
C GLU A 140 10.72 18.02 -13.54
N GLU A 141 11.52 16.97 -13.34
CA GLU A 141 11.22 15.94 -12.35
C GLU A 141 11.01 16.62 -11.00
N SER A 142 9.77 16.67 -10.56
CA SER A 142 9.51 17.15 -9.20
C SER A 142 10.24 16.21 -8.23
N SER A 143 10.94 16.76 -7.27
CA SER A 143 11.73 16.06 -6.27
C SER A 143 10.92 15.01 -5.44
N ASN A 144 9.62 14.86 -5.69
CA ASN A 144 8.68 13.96 -5.05
C ASN A 144 7.91 13.12 -6.09
N GLY A 145 8.63 12.18 -6.72
CA GLY A 145 8.03 11.25 -7.69
C GLY A 145 7.17 10.16 -7.07
N THR A 146 7.19 10.00 -5.75
CA THR A 146 6.43 8.99 -5.02
C THR A 146 5.55 9.63 -3.95
N GLN A 147 4.37 9.05 -3.80
CA GLN A 147 3.39 9.45 -2.79
C GLN A 147 2.98 8.21 -2.00
N ILE A 148 3.01 8.29 -0.67
CA ILE A 148 2.60 7.20 0.20
C ILE A 148 1.67 7.70 1.29
N GLU A 149 0.65 6.93 1.57
CA GLU A 149 -0.32 7.17 2.63
C GLU A 149 -0.58 5.88 3.38
N LEU A 150 -0.49 5.92 4.69
CA LEU A 150 -0.89 4.84 5.60
C LEU A 150 -2.25 5.16 6.20
N TRP A 151 -3.21 4.29 5.98
CA TRP A 151 -4.57 4.41 6.46
C TRP A 151 -4.91 3.30 7.44
N SER A 152 -5.80 3.58 8.39
CA SER A 152 -6.34 2.61 9.34
C SER A 152 -7.85 2.64 9.34
N LEU A 153 -8.47 1.45 9.40
CA LEU A 153 -9.92 1.29 9.60
C LEU A 153 -10.15 0.64 10.97
N LYS A 154 -10.60 1.44 11.93
CA LYS A 154 -10.95 0.94 13.28
C LYS A 154 -12.32 1.48 13.66
N LYS A 155 -13.20 0.61 14.17
CA LYS A 155 -14.58 0.99 14.58
C LYS A 155 -15.30 1.79 13.49
N ASN A 156 -15.22 1.33 12.25
CA ASN A 156 -15.80 1.97 11.06
C ASN A 156 -15.28 3.39 10.75
N LYS A 157 -14.18 3.80 11.37
CA LYS A 157 -13.50 5.07 11.07
C LYS A 157 -12.27 4.81 10.22
N PHE A 158 -12.30 5.35 9.01
CA PHE A 158 -11.17 5.33 8.07
C PHE A 158 -10.35 6.60 8.28
N LYS A 159 -9.12 6.45 8.73
CA LYS A 159 -8.27 7.56 9.18
C LYS A 159 -6.87 7.47 8.60
N LEU A 160 -6.38 8.59 8.08
CA LEU A 160 -4.98 8.75 7.70
C LEU A 160 -4.10 8.74 8.95
N ILE A 161 -3.09 7.86 8.97
CA ILE A 161 -2.13 7.71 10.06
C ILE A 161 -0.79 8.38 9.74
N HIS A 162 -0.36 8.29 8.47
CA HIS A 162 0.92 8.82 8.04
C HIS A 162 0.91 9.10 6.54
N SER A 163 1.63 10.12 6.10
CA SER A 163 1.80 10.47 4.70
C SER A 163 3.13 11.23 4.51
N ASN A 164 3.73 11.09 3.33
CA ASN A 164 4.88 11.90 2.95
C ASN A 164 4.49 13.22 2.27
N ASN A 165 3.22 13.42 1.95
CA ASN A 165 2.72 14.71 1.49
C ASN A 165 2.25 15.54 2.68
N PRO A 166 2.55 16.85 2.71
CA PRO A 166 1.93 17.71 3.70
C PRO A 166 0.41 17.68 3.51
N ILE A 167 -0.31 17.50 4.60
CA ILE A 167 -1.76 17.66 4.62
C ILE A 167 -2.01 19.15 4.33
N GLU A 168 -2.61 19.44 3.20
CA GLU A 168 -3.18 20.77 2.99
C GLU A 168 -4.35 20.89 3.99
N GLU A 169 -4.16 21.76 5.00
CA GLU A 169 -5.21 22.10 5.97
C GLU A 169 -6.36 22.89 5.28
#